data_29d7715a618d50f83874fb02c300687e
#
_entry.id   29d7715a618d50f83874fb02c300687e
#
_cell.length_a   1.000
_cell.length_b   1.000
_cell.length_c   1.000
_cell.angle_alpha   90.00
_cell.angle_beta   90.00
_cell.angle_gamma   90.00
#
_symmetry.space_group_name_H-M   'P 1'
#
loop_
_entity.id
_entity.type
_entity.pdbx_description
1 polymer ?
#
loop_
_entity_poly.entity_id
_entity_poly.type
_entity_poly.pdbx_seq_one_letter_code
_entity_poly.pdbx_strand_id
1 'polypeptide(L)'
;MNPLAAFGRYGIRAIDWIVRKIYRITPLSDDPDCILRIAREPSKWHASLSDGVEVRPGDPIISLHLWNERVLEFLQPHETLGWTRYLLRRFLTSLHILNEYLNQQAWGNEVVAMRAEFGFLVTLDVLRPLLSPHGIDVMPLERPKGRFWRRAFWDNLYSYLLMWTFNPKSLQGKKITNLLRAELWISREKLGKLYGKK
;
A
#
# COMPACT_ATOMS: atom_id res chain seq x y z
N MET A 1 -13.12 23.29 -15.07
CA MET A 1 -13.01 21.82 -14.85
C MET A 1 -14.07 21.15 -15.72
N ASN A 2 -13.72 20.16 -16.56
CA ASN A 2 -14.69 19.49 -17.43
C ASN A 2 -15.72 18.73 -16.58
N PRO A 3 -17.05 18.97 -16.72
CA PRO A 3 -18.09 18.35 -15.90
C PRO A 3 -18.10 16.81 -16.03
N LEU A 4 -17.78 16.27 -17.20
CA LEU A 4 -17.65 14.82 -17.41
C LEU A 4 -16.51 14.20 -16.58
N ALA A 5 -15.37 14.91 -16.45
CA ALA A 5 -14.26 14.45 -15.61
C ALA A 5 -14.61 14.51 -14.12
N ALA A 6 -15.39 15.50 -13.69
CA ALA A 6 -15.89 15.58 -12.33
C ALA A 6 -16.81 14.39 -12.00
N PHE A 7 -17.78 14.12 -12.89
CA PHE A 7 -18.70 12.98 -12.74
C PHE A 7 -17.95 11.62 -12.68
N GLY A 8 -16.98 11.43 -13.59
CA GLY A 8 -16.14 10.23 -13.58
C GLY A 8 -15.41 10.01 -12.25
N ARG A 9 -14.85 11.08 -11.68
CA ARG A 9 -14.17 11.02 -10.35
C ARG A 9 -15.11 10.65 -9.20
N TYR A 10 -16.35 11.15 -9.23
CA TYR A 10 -17.37 10.75 -8.25
C TYR A 10 -17.69 9.26 -8.35
N GLY A 11 -17.85 8.74 -9.57
CA GLY A 11 -18.08 7.31 -9.79
C GLY A 11 -16.95 6.43 -9.23
N ILE A 12 -15.69 6.82 -9.46
CA ILE A 12 -14.52 6.07 -8.96
C ILE A 12 -14.43 6.13 -7.43
N ARG A 13 -14.72 7.28 -6.81
CA ARG A 13 -14.80 7.39 -5.34
C ARG A 13 -15.88 6.48 -4.75
N ALA A 14 -17.03 6.38 -5.40
CA ALA A 14 -18.11 5.47 -4.98
C ALA A 14 -17.67 4.00 -5.08
N ILE A 15 -17.01 3.61 -6.19
CA ILE A 15 -16.45 2.27 -6.36
C ILE A 15 -15.41 1.98 -5.27
N ASP A 16 -14.47 2.89 -5.02
CA ASP A 16 -13.46 2.75 -3.97
C ASP A 16 -14.11 2.57 -2.58
N TRP A 17 -15.17 3.33 -2.29
CA TRP A 17 -15.92 3.18 -1.05
C TRP A 17 -16.57 1.79 -0.93
N ILE A 18 -17.18 1.27 -2.01
CA ILE A 18 -17.78 -0.08 -2.04
C ILE A 18 -16.70 -1.14 -1.83
N VAL A 19 -15.57 -1.04 -2.54
CA VAL A 19 -14.42 -1.97 -2.42
C VAL A 19 -13.94 -2.01 -0.97
N ARG A 20 -13.76 -0.85 -0.34
CA ARG A 20 -13.35 -0.76 1.07
C ARG A 20 -14.34 -1.45 2.01
N LYS A 21 -15.65 -1.31 1.78
CA LYS A 21 -16.68 -1.99 2.57
C LYS A 21 -16.63 -3.51 2.40
N ILE A 22 -16.50 -4.00 1.16
CA ILE A 22 -16.42 -5.43 0.86
C ILE A 22 -15.19 -6.08 1.51
N TYR A 23 -14.03 -5.43 1.40
CA TYR A 23 -12.76 -5.94 1.93
C TYR A 23 -12.50 -5.54 3.38
N ARG A 24 -13.47 -4.90 4.05
CA ARG A 24 -13.37 -4.44 5.45
C ARG A 24 -12.13 -3.59 5.72
N ILE A 25 -11.76 -2.75 4.75
CA ILE A 25 -10.63 -1.83 4.85
C ILE A 25 -11.04 -0.65 5.73
N THR A 26 -10.37 -0.48 6.86
CA THR A 26 -10.65 0.57 7.84
C THR A 26 -9.47 1.53 7.98
N PRO A 27 -9.70 2.79 8.34
CA PRO A 27 -8.61 3.68 8.76
C PRO A 27 -7.81 3.06 9.90
N LEU A 28 -6.49 3.19 9.86
CA LEU A 28 -5.62 2.75 10.95
C LEU A 28 -5.71 3.71 12.13
N SER A 29 -5.75 5.02 11.88
CA SER A 29 -5.78 6.08 12.89
C SER A 29 -6.37 7.35 12.32
N ASP A 30 -6.93 8.20 13.19
CA ASP A 30 -7.36 9.56 12.84
C ASP A 30 -6.20 10.57 12.79
N ASP A 31 -5.00 10.17 13.23
CA ASP A 31 -3.79 10.99 13.13
C ASP A 31 -3.59 11.46 11.67
N PRO A 32 -3.47 12.79 11.42
CA PRO A 32 -3.29 13.33 10.08
C PRO A 32 -2.01 12.85 9.41
N ASP A 33 -1.01 12.42 10.18
CA ASP A 33 0.25 11.87 9.66
C ASP A 33 0.14 10.40 9.22
N CYS A 34 -0.94 9.72 9.60
CA CYS A 34 -1.22 8.36 9.18
C CYS A 34 -1.82 8.33 7.78
N ILE A 35 -1.11 7.69 6.85
CA ILE A 35 -1.56 7.52 5.45
C ILE A 35 -1.99 6.10 5.12
N LEU A 36 -2.14 5.23 6.14
CA LEU A 36 -2.52 3.85 5.95
C LEU A 36 -3.95 3.56 6.40
N ARG A 37 -4.55 2.66 5.65
CA ARG A 37 -5.74 1.88 6.02
C ARG A 37 -5.32 0.43 6.14
N ILE A 38 -6.05 -0.35 6.90
CA ILE A 38 -5.73 -1.75 7.18
C ILE A 38 -6.94 -2.65 6.96
N ALA A 39 -6.65 -3.91 6.62
CA ALA A 39 -7.61 -5.00 6.69
C ALA A 39 -6.91 -6.22 7.32
N ARG A 40 -7.55 -6.86 8.31
CA ARG A 40 -7.10 -8.15 8.84
C ARG A 40 -7.68 -9.26 7.96
N GLU A 41 -6.82 -10.10 7.43
CA GLU A 41 -7.25 -11.23 6.57
C GLU A 41 -6.30 -12.42 6.72
N PRO A 42 -6.74 -13.64 6.38
CA PRO A 42 -5.83 -14.78 6.23
C PRO A 42 -4.97 -14.58 4.98
N SER A 43 -3.69 -14.89 5.08
CA SER A 43 -2.79 -14.89 3.91
C SER A 43 -3.28 -15.86 2.84
N LYS A 44 -3.17 -15.46 1.59
CA LYS A 44 -3.39 -16.31 0.41
C LYS A 44 -2.07 -16.71 -0.24
N TRP A 45 -0.96 -16.19 0.27
CA TRP A 45 0.38 -16.28 -0.30
C TRP A 45 1.31 -17.03 0.63
N HIS A 46 2.32 -17.64 0.03
CA HIS A 46 3.51 -18.09 0.73
C HIS A 46 4.61 -17.05 0.49
N ALA A 47 5.27 -16.60 1.56
CA ALA A 47 6.37 -15.65 1.46
C ALA A 47 7.45 -15.95 2.52
N SER A 48 8.71 -15.98 2.09
CA SER A 48 9.88 -16.11 2.97
C SER A 48 10.48 -14.71 3.16
N LEU A 49 10.44 -14.20 4.38
CA LEU A 49 10.92 -12.87 4.70
C LEU A 49 12.40 -12.88 5.05
N SER A 50 13.09 -11.75 4.91
CA SER A 50 14.53 -11.64 5.10
C SER A 50 15.00 -11.88 6.55
N ASP A 51 14.09 -11.85 7.51
CA ASP A 51 14.34 -12.20 8.93
C ASP A 51 14.06 -13.68 9.25
N GLY A 52 13.79 -14.51 8.26
CA GLY A 52 13.53 -15.94 8.41
C GLY A 52 12.07 -16.28 8.73
N VAL A 53 11.17 -15.30 8.82
CA VAL A 53 9.75 -15.57 9.03
C VAL A 53 9.13 -16.11 7.74
N GLU A 54 8.47 -17.26 7.87
CA GLU A 54 7.71 -17.89 6.79
C GLU A 54 6.22 -17.57 6.94
N VAL A 55 5.64 -16.88 5.96
CA VAL A 55 4.20 -16.65 5.87
C VAL A 55 3.58 -17.75 5.02
N ARG A 56 2.54 -18.39 5.53
CA ARG A 56 1.83 -19.49 4.86
C ARG A 56 0.38 -19.10 4.54
N PRO A 57 -0.25 -19.72 3.54
CA PRO A 57 -1.69 -19.57 3.34
C PRO A 57 -2.47 -19.93 4.60
N GLY A 58 -3.37 -19.03 5.02
CA GLY A 58 -4.14 -19.15 6.26
C GLY A 58 -3.57 -18.36 7.44
N ASP A 59 -2.30 -17.98 7.44
CA ASP A 59 -1.71 -17.17 8.51
C ASP A 59 -2.40 -15.80 8.60
N PRO A 60 -2.69 -15.31 9.80
CA PRO A 60 -3.27 -13.99 9.98
C PRO A 60 -2.28 -12.89 9.62
N ILE A 61 -2.65 -12.07 8.66
CA ILE A 61 -1.87 -10.92 8.21
C ILE A 61 -2.68 -9.64 8.24
N ILE A 62 -1.98 -8.51 8.19
CA ILE A 62 -2.58 -7.20 7.96
C ILE A 62 -2.25 -6.75 6.54
N SER A 63 -3.28 -6.59 5.71
CA SER A 63 -3.16 -5.91 4.42
C SER A 63 -3.13 -4.41 4.63
N LEU A 64 -2.10 -3.76 4.09
CA LEU A 64 -1.90 -2.31 4.16
C LEU A 64 -2.37 -1.66 2.85
N HIS A 65 -3.15 -0.62 2.97
CA HIS A 65 -3.68 0.15 1.85
C HIS A 65 -3.34 1.64 2.04
N LEU A 66 -2.96 2.33 0.98
CA LEU A 66 -2.78 3.79 1.04
C LEU A 66 -4.13 4.50 1.22
N TRP A 67 -4.15 5.47 2.08
CA TRP A 67 -5.28 6.39 2.21
C TRP A 67 -5.17 7.47 1.14
N ASN A 68 -5.69 7.16 -0.04
CA ASN A 68 -5.52 7.98 -1.24
C ASN A 68 -5.92 9.44 -1.03
N GLU A 69 -6.98 9.72 -0.29
CA GLU A 69 -7.45 11.08 -0.01
C GLU A 69 -6.41 11.86 0.79
N ARG A 70 -5.81 11.27 1.83
CA ARG A 70 -4.77 11.92 2.65
C ARG A 70 -3.46 12.09 1.91
N VAL A 71 -3.08 11.14 1.08
CA VAL A 71 -1.86 11.24 0.26
C VAL A 71 -1.88 12.46 -0.65
N LEU A 72 -3.08 12.92 -1.05
CA LEU A 72 -3.27 14.05 -1.98
C LEU A 72 -3.26 15.42 -1.34
N GLU A 73 -3.69 15.55 -0.09
CA GLU A 73 -3.77 16.84 0.60
C GLU A 73 -2.41 17.56 0.62
N PHE A 74 -1.35 16.81 0.35
CA PHE A 74 0.03 17.25 0.45
C PHE A 74 0.77 17.39 -0.88
N LEU A 75 0.09 17.23 -2.02
CA LEU A 75 0.70 17.43 -3.34
C LEU A 75 0.93 18.91 -3.64
N GLN A 76 2.04 19.43 -3.16
CA GLN A 76 2.59 20.69 -3.68
C GLN A 76 3.23 20.46 -5.06
N PRO A 77 3.07 21.40 -6.03
CA PRO A 77 3.31 21.13 -7.47
C PRO A 77 4.76 20.98 -7.90
N HIS A 78 5.78 21.16 -7.07
CA HIS A 78 7.10 21.56 -7.58
C HIS A 78 8.31 20.67 -7.29
N GLU A 79 8.22 19.56 -6.50
CA GLU A 79 9.43 18.78 -6.21
C GLU A 79 9.17 17.26 -6.17
N THR A 80 9.61 16.55 -7.20
CA THR A 80 9.49 15.07 -7.28
C THR A 80 10.29 14.36 -6.18
N LEU A 81 11.47 14.85 -5.83
CA LEU A 81 12.34 14.31 -4.78
C LEU A 81 11.78 14.61 -3.37
N GLY A 82 11.28 15.81 -3.15
CA GLY A 82 10.61 16.19 -1.90
C GLY A 82 9.39 15.33 -1.64
N TRP A 83 8.62 15.04 -2.68
CA TRP A 83 7.44 14.18 -2.60
C TRP A 83 7.77 12.73 -2.17
N THR A 84 8.79 12.10 -2.76
CA THR A 84 9.17 10.73 -2.41
C THR A 84 9.62 10.63 -0.96
N ARG A 85 10.45 11.57 -0.51
CA ARG A 85 10.89 11.65 0.91
C ARG A 85 9.72 11.88 1.86
N TYR A 86 8.82 12.76 1.49
CA TYR A 86 7.63 13.06 2.27
C TYR A 86 6.72 11.83 2.42
N LEU A 87 6.41 11.14 1.31
CA LEU A 87 5.61 9.93 1.30
C LEU A 87 6.25 8.83 2.13
N LEU A 88 7.56 8.62 1.97
CA LEU A 88 8.30 7.65 2.77
C LEU A 88 8.22 7.98 4.26
N ARG A 89 8.47 9.22 4.65
CA ARG A 89 8.37 9.64 6.06
C ARG A 89 6.99 9.34 6.64
N ARG A 90 5.91 9.71 5.95
CA ARG A 90 4.53 9.44 6.38
C ARG A 90 4.22 7.95 6.45
N PHE A 91 4.72 7.19 5.50
CA PHE A 91 4.60 5.74 5.52
C PHE A 91 5.29 5.13 6.76
N LEU A 92 6.52 5.55 7.06
CA LEU A 92 7.25 5.10 8.25
C LEU A 92 6.55 5.54 9.55
N THR A 93 6.04 6.77 9.62
CA THR A 93 5.20 7.22 10.76
C THR A 93 3.97 6.33 10.92
N SER A 94 3.32 5.97 9.81
CA SER A 94 2.17 5.07 9.85
C SER A 94 2.52 3.67 10.34
N LEU A 95 3.76 3.18 10.11
CA LEU A 95 4.23 1.89 10.67
C LEU A 95 4.43 1.96 12.20
N HIS A 96 4.87 3.09 12.76
CA HIS A 96 4.90 3.29 14.21
C HIS A 96 3.48 3.23 14.80
N ILE A 97 2.53 3.95 14.20
CA ILE A 97 1.13 3.94 14.60
C ILE A 97 0.54 2.53 14.49
N LEU A 98 0.88 1.80 13.44
CA LEU A 98 0.43 0.41 13.24
C LEU A 98 0.96 -0.51 14.35
N ASN A 99 2.23 -0.37 14.71
CA ASN A 99 2.79 -1.17 15.80
C ASN A 99 2.09 -0.88 17.14
N GLU A 100 1.83 0.38 17.46
CA GLU A 100 1.08 0.76 18.67
C GLU A 100 -0.35 0.21 18.62
N TYR A 101 -1.03 0.34 17.49
CA TYR A 101 -2.37 -0.21 17.28
C TYR A 101 -2.40 -1.72 17.51
N LEU A 102 -1.48 -2.48 16.92
CA LEU A 102 -1.42 -3.94 17.08
C LEU A 102 -1.14 -4.35 18.52
N ASN A 103 -0.29 -3.62 19.24
CA ASN A 103 0.00 -3.89 20.66
C ASN A 103 -1.23 -3.69 21.57
N GLN A 104 -2.20 -2.87 21.14
CA GLN A 104 -3.45 -2.63 21.88
C GLN A 104 -4.53 -3.66 21.57
N GLN A 105 -4.38 -4.44 20.49
CA GLN A 105 -5.35 -5.44 20.10
C GLN A 105 -5.04 -6.79 20.75
N ALA A 106 -6.07 -7.45 21.31
CA ALA A 106 -5.91 -8.79 21.89
C ALA A 106 -5.35 -9.82 20.90
N TRP A 107 -5.70 -9.67 19.62
CA TRP A 107 -5.27 -10.51 18.50
C TRP A 107 -3.97 -10.02 17.83
N GLY A 108 -3.40 -8.90 18.28
CA GLY A 108 -2.26 -8.28 17.59
C GLY A 108 -0.99 -9.12 17.57
N ASN A 109 -0.82 -10.01 18.57
CA ASN A 109 0.29 -10.96 18.64
C ASN A 109 0.08 -12.20 17.76
N GLU A 110 -1.13 -12.45 17.26
CA GLU A 110 -1.41 -13.55 16.31
C GLU A 110 -0.96 -13.19 14.89
N VAL A 111 -0.83 -11.90 14.59
CA VAL A 111 -0.42 -11.42 13.26
C VAL A 111 1.01 -11.86 12.96
N VAL A 112 1.20 -12.56 11.85
CA VAL A 112 2.52 -13.04 11.41
C VAL A 112 3.27 -11.95 10.67
N ALA A 113 2.61 -11.24 9.76
CA ALA A 113 3.22 -10.21 8.93
C ALA A 113 2.21 -9.17 8.44
N MET A 114 2.74 -8.06 7.94
CA MET A 114 2.00 -7.05 7.20
C MET A 114 2.38 -7.10 5.73
N ARG A 115 1.40 -6.95 4.85
CA ARG A 115 1.56 -6.96 3.41
C ARG A 115 0.94 -5.73 2.79
N ALA A 116 1.63 -5.12 1.86
CA ALA A 116 1.08 -4.11 0.98
C ALA A 116 1.32 -4.50 -0.48
N GLU A 117 0.40 -4.16 -1.35
CA GLU A 117 0.56 -4.28 -2.79
C GLU A 117 0.40 -2.90 -3.41
N PHE A 118 1.46 -2.39 -4.01
CA PHE A 118 1.46 -1.08 -4.61
C PHE A 118 1.89 -1.12 -6.08
N GLY A 119 1.26 -0.25 -6.88
CA GLY A 119 1.76 0.09 -8.20
C GLY A 119 2.79 1.21 -8.07
N PHE A 120 4.02 0.92 -8.46
CA PHE A 120 5.11 1.89 -8.44
C PHE A 120 5.44 2.38 -9.84
N LEU A 121 5.96 3.59 -9.89
CA LEU A 121 6.46 4.21 -11.11
C LEU A 121 8.00 4.17 -11.19
N VAL A 122 8.64 3.45 -10.25
CA VAL A 122 10.08 3.23 -10.14
C VAL A 122 10.38 1.73 -10.16
N THR A 123 11.60 1.38 -10.54
CA THR A 123 12.06 -0.02 -10.63
C THR A 123 12.30 -0.62 -9.23
N LEU A 124 12.34 -1.96 -9.15
CA LEU A 124 12.65 -2.67 -7.90
C LEU A 124 14.06 -2.33 -7.39
N ASP A 125 15.00 -2.07 -8.30
CA ASP A 125 16.38 -1.70 -7.95
C ASP A 125 16.47 -0.35 -7.21
N VAL A 126 15.47 0.52 -7.40
CA VAL A 126 15.32 1.77 -6.64
C VAL A 126 14.55 1.54 -5.35
N LEU A 127 13.49 0.72 -5.38
CA LEU A 127 12.64 0.49 -4.21
C LEU A 127 13.33 -0.32 -3.12
N ARG A 128 14.09 -1.37 -3.48
CA ARG A 128 14.77 -2.22 -2.50
C ARG A 128 15.74 -1.46 -1.62
N PRO A 129 16.74 -0.73 -2.16
CA PRO A 129 17.66 0.04 -1.32
C PRO A 129 16.97 1.14 -0.51
N LEU A 130 15.84 1.65 -0.97
CA LEU A 130 15.07 2.66 -0.26
C LEU A 130 14.32 2.09 0.95
N LEU A 131 13.75 0.88 0.84
CA LEU A 131 12.85 0.31 1.83
C LEU A 131 13.50 -0.73 2.75
N SER A 132 14.52 -1.46 2.28
CA SER A 132 15.22 -2.48 3.07
C SER A 132 15.86 -1.95 4.37
N PRO A 133 16.45 -0.74 4.42
CA PRO A 133 16.97 -0.19 5.68
C PRO A 133 15.88 0.01 6.75
N HIS A 134 14.62 0.08 6.32
CA HIS A 134 13.44 0.20 7.18
C HIS A 134 12.79 -1.15 7.50
N GLY A 135 13.48 -2.26 7.22
CA GLY A 135 13.01 -3.61 7.51
C GLY A 135 11.92 -4.12 6.58
N ILE A 136 11.70 -3.45 5.45
CA ILE A 136 10.64 -3.80 4.50
C ILE A 136 11.25 -4.63 3.36
N ASP A 137 10.73 -5.83 3.18
CA ASP A 137 11.06 -6.72 2.09
C ASP A 137 10.25 -6.35 0.85
N VAL A 138 10.94 -6.13 -0.27
CA VAL A 138 10.33 -5.77 -1.56
C VAL A 138 10.39 -6.94 -2.50
N MET A 139 9.25 -7.52 -2.82
CA MET A 139 9.10 -8.67 -3.71
C MET A 139 8.43 -8.26 -5.02
N PRO A 140 8.91 -8.76 -6.17
CA PRO A 140 8.19 -8.57 -7.42
C PRO A 140 6.85 -9.30 -7.33
N LEU A 141 5.77 -8.65 -7.74
CA LEU A 141 4.51 -9.37 -7.95
C LEU A 141 4.67 -10.23 -9.21
N GLU A 142 4.79 -11.54 -9.03
CA GLU A 142 4.84 -12.46 -10.15
C GLU A 142 3.56 -12.34 -10.97
N ARG A 143 3.71 -12.04 -12.26
CA ARG A 143 2.59 -11.99 -13.19
C ARG A 143 2.18 -13.42 -13.55
N PRO A 144 1.03 -13.89 -13.11
CA PRO A 144 0.58 -15.20 -13.55
C PRO A 144 0.33 -15.20 -15.06
N LYS A 145 0.81 -16.24 -15.75
CA LYS A 145 0.55 -16.46 -17.18
C LYS A 145 -0.90 -16.91 -17.38
N GLY A 146 -1.53 -16.55 -18.49
CA GLY A 146 -2.85 -17.06 -18.87
C GLY A 146 -4.05 -16.23 -18.38
N ARG A 147 -5.11 -16.89 -17.89
CA ARG A 147 -6.41 -16.28 -17.49
C ARG A 147 -6.28 -15.14 -16.47
N PHE A 148 -5.21 -15.16 -15.68
CA PHE A 148 -4.87 -14.12 -14.69
C PHE A 148 -4.36 -12.82 -15.31
N TRP A 149 -3.98 -12.78 -16.61
CA TRP A 149 -3.62 -11.55 -17.31
C TRP A 149 -4.79 -10.54 -17.30
N ARG A 150 -6.03 -11.01 -17.42
CA ARG A 150 -7.22 -10.17 -17.30
C ARG A 150 -7.34 -9.53 -15.92
N ARG A 151 -7.06 -10.27 -14.85
CA ARG A 151 -7.10 -9.73 -13.48
C ARG A 151 -6.04 -8.67 -13.28
N ALA A 152 -4.78 -8.92 -13.68
CA ALA A 152 -3.71 -7.96 -13.61
C ALA A 152 -4.02 -6.67 -14.42
N PHE A 153 -4.69 -6.80 -15.56
CA PHE A 153 -5.16 -5.64 -16.32
C PHE A 153 -6.20 -4.82 -15.53
N TRP A 154 -7.19 -5.46 -14.93
CA TRP A 154 -8.21 -4.77 -14.15
C TRP A 154 -7.65 -4.13 -12.89
N ASP A 155 -6.71 -4.78 -12.22
CA ASP A 155 -6.02 -4.24 -11.05
C ASP A 155 -5.16 -3.02 -11.43
N ASN A 156 -4.46 -3.07 -12.57
CA ASN A 156 -3.71 -1.93 -13.09
C ASN A 156 -4.64 -0.78 -13.52
N LEU A 157 -5.74 -1.11 -14.18
CA LEU A 157 -6.75 -0.12 -14.58
C LEU A 157 -7.35 0.55 -13.34
N TYR A 158 -7.71 -0.22 -12.33
CA TYR A 158 -8.24 0.33 -11.07
C TYR A 158 -7.21 1.24 -10.38
N SER A 159 -5.96 0.81 -10.25
CA SER A 159 -4.88 1.64 -9.71
C SER A 159 -4.68 2.92 -10.52
N TYR A 160 -4.72 2.83 -11.84
CA TYR A 160 -4.63 3.98 -12.73
C TYR A 160 -5.80 4.95 -12.54
N LEU A 161 -7.03 4.43 -12.42
CA LEU A 161 -8.24 5.23 -12.19
C LEU A 161 -8.21 5.92 -10.82
N LEU A 162 -7.68 5.25 -9.79
CA LEU A 162 -7.44 5.87 -8.50
C LEU A 162 -6.40 7.01 -8.61
N MET A 163 -5.27 6.78 -9.28
CA MET A 163 -4.29 7.84 -9.53
C MET A 163 -4.89 8.99 -10.33
N TRP A 164 -5.68 8.71 -11.38
CA TRP A 164 -6.35 9.74 -12.16
C TRP A 164 -7.35 10.56 -11.32
N THR A 165 -8.05 9.91 -10.43
CA THR A 165 -9.04 10.54 -9.56
C THR A 165 -8.40 11.41 -8.49
N PHE A 166 -7.38 10.85 -7.86
CA PHE A 166 -6.77 11.43 -6.68
C PHE A 166 -5.44 12.15 -6.98
N ASN A 167 -4.65 11.72 -7.95
CA ASN A 167 -3.36 12.34 -8.31
C ASN A 167 -3.11 12.36 -9.82
N PRO A 168 -3.89 13.13 -10.62
CA PRO A 168 -3.78 13.12 -12.07
C PRO A 168 -2.41 13.58 -12.58
N LYS A 169 -1.70 14.43 -11.81
CA LYS A 169 -0.35 14.90 -12.19
C LYS A 169 0.69 13.78 -12.19
N SER A 170 0.52 12.76 -11.33
CA SER A 170 1.44 11.61 -11.30
C SER A 170 1.40 10.75 -12.55
N LEU A 171 0.35 10.89 -13.35
CA LEU A 171 0.15 10.12 -14.59
C LEU A 171 0.70 10.80 -15.85
N GLN A 172 1.19 12.04 -15.75
CA GLN A 172 1.73 12.74 -16.92
C GLN A 172 2.89 11.96 -17.54
N GLY A 173 2.77 11.65 -18.83
CA GLY A 173 3.77 10.88 -19.59
C GLY A 173 3.83 9.37 -19.29
N LYS A 174 2.91 8.83 -18.51
CA LYS A 174 2.94 7.43 -18.06
C LYS A 174 1.80 6.61 -18.66
N LYS A 175 2.13 5.37 -19.07
CA LYS A 175 1.16 4.41 -19.63
C LYS A 175 0.71 3.41 -18.55
N ILE A 176 -0.54 2.97 -18.61
CA ILE A 176 -1.12 1.94 -17.71
C ILE A 176 -0.26 0.67 -17.70
N THR A 177 0.34 0.34 -18.85
CA THR A 177 1.18 -0.86 -19.03
C THR A 177 2.51 -0.80 -18.31
N ASN A 178 2.95 0.40 -17.87
CA ASN A 178 4.28 0.61 -17.27
C ASN A 178 4.24 0.67 -15.73
N LEU A 179 3.09 0.38 -15.12
CA LEU A 179 3.01 0.26 -13.68
C LEU A 179 3.70 -1.04 -13.24
N LEU A 180 4.83 -0.88 -12.55
CA LEU A 180 5.45 -1.98 -11.83
C LEU A 180 4.64 -2.25 -10.57
N ARG A 181 4.24 -3.50 -10.37
CA ARG A 181 3.59 -3.91 -9.12
C ARG A 181 4.61 -4.66 -8.27
N ALA A 182 4.66 -4.30 -7.02
CA ALA A 182 5.48 -4.97 -6.04
C ALA A 182 4.70 -5.20 -4.75
N GLU A 183 5.07 -6.25 -4.07
CA GLU A 183 4.62 -6.53 -2.71
C GLU A 183 5.66 -6.01 -1.73
N LEU A 184 5.19 -5.34 -0.70
CA LEU A 184 5.98 -4.94 0.45
C LEU A 184 5.57 -5.81 1.62
N TRP A 185 6.54 -6.41 2.27
CA TRP A 185 6.31 -7.25 3.43
C TRP A 185 7.14 -6.79 4.62
N ILE A 186 6.60 -6.91 5.81
CA ILE A 186 7.33 -6.75 7.06
C ILE A 186 6.75 -7.73 8.08
N SER A 187 7.59 -8.50 8.77
CA SER A 187 7.13 -9.41 9.81
C SER A 187 6.62 -8.63 11.03
N ARG A 188 5.78 -9.28 11.84
CA ARG A 188 5.32 -8.71 13.12
C ARG A 188 6.48 -8.43 14.07
N GLU A 189 7.45 -9.35 14.10
CA GLU A 189 8.65 -9.22 14.94
C GLU A 189 9.49 -8.01 14.51
N LYS A 190 9.79 -7.91 13.22
CA LYS A 190 10.58 -6.80 12.67
C LYS A 190 9.88 -5.45 12.86
N LEU A 191 8.55 -5.41 12.70
CA LEU A 191 7.75 -4.21 13.00
C LEU A 191 7.94 -3.80 14.48
N GLY A 192 7.79 -4.74 15.41
CA GLY A 192 7.96 -4.47 16.84
C GLY A 192 9.36 -3.97 17.19
N LYS A 193 10.39 -4.57 16.58
CA LYS A 193 11.80 -4.22 16.81
C LYS A 193 12.17 -2.84 16.30
N LEU A 194 11.70 -2.46 15.12
CA LEU A 194 12.08 -1.20 14.45
C LEU A 194 11.15 -0.03 14.78
N TYR A 195 9.88 -0.30 15.05
CA TYR A 195 8.85 0.70 15.23
C TYR A 195 8.19 0.68 16.61
N GLY A 196 8.70 -0.14 17.53
CA GLY A 196 8.36 -0.10 18.96
C GLY A 196 8.92 1.16 19.62
N LYS A 197 8.26 1.61 20.70
CA LYS A 197 8.86 2.63 21.58
C LYS A 197 10.13 2.05 22.21
N LYS A 198 11.22 2.82 22.14
CA LYS A 198 12.40 2.58 22.96
C LYS A 198 12.12 2.94 24.40
#